data_b2042b7331ff4e63927a941848302976
#
_entry.id   b2042b7331ff4e63927a941848302976
#
_cell.length_a   1.000
_cell.length_b   1.000
_cell.length_c   1.000
_cell.angle_alpha   90.00
_cell.angle_beta   90.00
_cell.angle_gamma   90.00
#
_symmetry.space_group_name_H-M   'P 1'
#
loop_
_entity.id
_entity.type
_entity.pdbx_description
1 polymer ?
#
loop_
_entity_poly.entity_id
_entity_poly.type
_entity_poly.pdbx_seq_one_letter_code
_entity_poly.pdbx_strand_id
1 'polypeptide(L)'
;MVSKALEEYIKTMYVLKIKNGEIRVTDIAISMNCSKPSVNKALNNLKENKLVNYETYGKIELTKDGEELAKKILEAYDIVYVFLKEVLSLEEELAKKEAEKIKSSIEDNTINKLAKYVHKVLNLNELDCNYDIAKERCRSCKRSKLDCIIK
;
A
#
# COMPACT_ATOMS: atom_id res chain seq x y z
N MET A 1 3.41 10.40 -14.00
CA MET A 1 3.73 9.08 -13.44
C MET A 1 4.56 9.26 -12.18
N VAL A 2 4.19 8.61 -11.12
CA VAL A 2 4.84 8.76 -9.82
C VAL A 2 5.98 7.75 -9.71
N SER A 3 7.14 8.17 -9.19
CA SER A 3 8.26 7.25 -8.98
C SER A 3 7.97 6.27 -7.83
N LYS A 4 8.65 5.11 -7.86
CA LYS A 4 8.52 4.12 -6.78
C LYS A 4 8.84 4.69 -5.39
N ALA A 5 9.80 5.61 -5.31
CA ALA A 5 10.12 6.28 -4.06
C ALA A 5 8.94 7.12 -3.56
N LEU A 6 8.26 7.85 -4.44
CA LEU A 6 7.08 8.64 -4.08
C LEU A 6 5.88 7.75 -3.72
N GLU A 7 5.76 6.59 -4.35
CA GLU A 7 4.74 5.60 -3.98
C GLU A 7 4.91 5.11 -2.54
N GLU A 8 6.15 4.90 -2.09
CA GLU A 8 6.44 4.54 -0.70
C GLU A 8 6.04 5.66 0.27
N TYR A 9 6.25 6.92 -0.10
CA TYR A 9 5.77 8.05 0.70
C TYR A 9 4.24 8.07 0.81
N ILE A 10 3.53 7.89 -0.31
CA ILE A 10 2.05 7.84 -0.34
C ILE A 10 1.53 6.71 0.55
N LYS A 11 2.09 5.52 0.42
CA LYS A 11 1.73 4.36 1.25
C LYS A 11 1.94 4.67 2.74
N THR A 12 3.10 5.19 3.09
CA THR A 12 3.45 5.54 4.47
C THR A 12 2.49 6.58 5.05
N MET A 13 2.17 7.62 4.29
CA MET A 13 1.22 8.65 4.72
C MET A 13 -0.17 8.08 4.95
N TYR A 14 -0.63 7.20 4.08
CA TYR A 14 -1.93 6.54 4.24
C TYR A 14 -1.99 5.68 5.51
N VAL A 15 -0.95 4.89 5.76
CA VAL A 15 -0.83 4.07 6.98
C VAL A 15 -0.82 4.95 8.23
N LEU A 16 -0.05 6.05 8.21
CA LEU A 16 0.02 7.00 9.34
C LEU A 16 -1.34 7.66 9.60
N LYS A 17 -2.06 8.04 8.55
CA LYS A 17 -3.42 8.59 8.69
C LYS A 17 -4.35 7.63 9.40
N ILE A 18 -4.33 6.36 9.04
CA ILE A 18 -5.17 5.34 9.66
C ILE A 18 -4.75 5.08 11.10
N LYS A 19 -3.46 4.98 11.34
CA LYS A 19 -2.91 4.65 12.66
C LYS A 19 -3.05 5.79 13.66
N ASN A 20 -2.75 7.02 13.26
CA ASN A 20 -2.65 8.18 14.13
C ASN A 20 -3.80 9.20 13.94
N GLY A 21 -4.64 9.05 12.91
CA GLY A 21 -5.69 10.01 12.56
C GLY A 21 -5.19 11.25 11.83
N GLU A 22 -3.88 11.49 11.80
CA GLU A 22 -3.26 12.65 11.14
C GLU A 22 -1.91 12.27 10.54
N ILE A 23 -1.42 13.12 9.64
CA ILE A 23 -0.13 12.95 8.97
C ILE A 23 0.79 14.09 9.38
N ARG A 24 1.95 13.76 9.93
CA ARG A 24 2.98 14.73 10.33
C ARG A 24 4.29 14.48 9.62
N VAL A 25 4.99 15.54 9.25
CA VAL A 25 6.33 15.45 8.62
C VAL A 25 7.29 14.62 9.47
N THR A 26 7.26 14.83 10.79
CA THR A 26 8.10 14.08 11.73
C THR A 26 7.86 12.59 11.69
N ASP A 27 6.61 12.19 11.66
CA ASP A 27 6.22 10.76 11.61
C ASP A 27 6.61 10.11 10.28
N ILE A 28 6.46 10.85 9.18
CA ILE A 28 6.93 10.38 7.87
C ILE A 28 8.44 10.19 7.87
N ALA A 29 9.18 11.18 8.38
CA ALA A 29 10.64 11.14 8.45
C ALA A 29 11.14 9.92 9.26
N ILE A 30 10.51 9.64 10.39
CA ILE A 30 10.82 8.49 11.23
C ILE A 30 10.50 7.18 10.49
N SER A 31 9.30 7.08 9.94
CA SER A 31 8.84 5.87 9.23
C SER A 31 9.67 5.54 7.99
N MET A 32 10.11 6.56 7.28
CA MET A 32 10.90 6.43 6.05
C MET A 32 12.41 6.43 6.32
N ASN A 33 12.82 6.63 7.57
CA ASN A 33 14.22 6.76 7.95
C ASN A 33 14.97 7.78 7.08
N CYS A 34 14.41 8.98 6.96
CA CYS A 34 14.96 10.06 6.15
C CYS A 34 14.86 11.42 6.88
N SER A 35 15.47 12.44 6.30
CA SER A 35 15.44 13.79 6.86
C SER A 35 14.12 14.52 6.57
N LYS A 36 13.78 15.50 7.41
CA LYS A 36 12.61 16.36 7.17
C LYS A 36 12.68 17.12 5.84
N PRO A 37 13.83 17.68 5.41
CA PRO A 37 13.94 18.27 4.07
C PRO A 37 13.62 17.30 2.94
N SER A 38 14.01 16.03 3.05
CA SER A 38 13.66 14.99 2.09
C SER A 38 12.15 14.75 2.03
N VAL A 39 11.49 14.72 3.19
CA VAL A 39 10.02 14.62 3.28
C VAL A 39 9.36 15.81 2.61
N ASN A 40 9.81 17.04 2.89
CA ASN A 40 9.26 18.26 2.30
C ASN A 40 9.39 18.25 0.77
N LYS A 41 10.53 17.82 0.25
CA LYS A 41 10.75 17.65 -1.19
C LYS A 41 9.77 16.65 -1.80
N ALA A 42 9.59 15.51 -1.15
CA ALA A 42 8.63 14.51 -1.59
C ALA A 42 7.19 15.03 -1.55
N LEU A 43 6.80 15.74 -0.49
CA LEU A 43 5.47 16.37 -0.37
C LEU A 43 5.20 17.36 -1.49
N ASN A 44 6.17 18.20 -1.84
CA ASN A 44 6.03 19.13 -2.96
C ASN A 44 5.83 18.39 -4.29
N ASN A 45 6.60 17.35 -4.55
CA ASN A 45 6.43 16.52 -5.74
C ASN A 45 5.04 15.84 -5.79
N LEU A 46 4.58 15.34 -4.67
CA LEU A 46 3.27 14.71 -4.56
C LEU A 46 2.13 15.74 -4.72
N LYS A 47 2.33 16.95 -4.23
CA LYS A 47 1.40 18.08 -4.43
C LYS A 47 1.30 18.45 -5.91
N GLU A 48 2.42 18.53 -6.61
CA GLU A 48 2.45 18.79 -8.05
C GLU A 48 1.70 17.71 -8.85
N ASN A 49 1.77 16.47 -8.40
CA ASN A 49 1.02 15.34 -8.98
C ASN A 49 -0.42 15.24 -8.48
N LYS A 50 -0.90 16.20 -7.69
CA LYS A 50 -2.27 16.26 -7.15
C LYS A 50 -2.65 15.06 -6.27
N LEU A 51 -1.68 14.45 -5.64
CA LEU A 51 -1.88 13.31 -4.75
C LEU A 51 -1.98 13.72 -3.27
N VAL A 52 -1.47 14.90 -2.94
CA VAL A 52 -1.43 15.43 -1.59
C VAL A 52 -1.80 16.91 -1.61
N ASN A 53 -2.57 17.34 -0.62
CA ASN A 53 -2.75 18.74 -0.28
C ASN A 53 -1.78 19.07 0.86
N TYR A 54 -0.90 20.02 0.62
CA TYR A 54 0.12 20.42 1.58
C TYR A 54 0.41 21.92 1.47
N GLU A 55 0.34 22.59 2.59
CA GLU A 55 0.80 23.96 2.74
C GLU A 55 1.98 23.96 3.70
N THR A 56 2.99 24.77 3.41
CA THR A 56 4.19 24.87 4.28
C THR A 56 3.77 25.22 5.70
N TYR A 57 4.15 24.38 6.66
CA TYR A 57 3.71 24.43 8.06
C TYR A 57 2.22 24.22 8.28
N GLY A 58 1.51 23.79 7.25
CA GLY A 58 0.09 23.49 7.30
C GLY A 58 -0.20 21.98 7.43
N LYS A 59 -1.47 21.67 7.32
CA LYS A 59 -1.98 20.31 7.39
C LYS A 59 -1.61 19.52 6.14
N ILE A 60 -1.24 18.27 6.33
CA ILE A 60 -0.98 17.32 5.24
C ILE A 60 -2.21 16.43 5.08
N GLU A 61 -2.77 16.40 3.89
CA GLU A 61 -3.93 15.56 3.57
C GLU A 61 -3.71 14.85 2.24
N LEU A 62 -4.09 13.57 2.18
CA LEU A 62 -4.14 12.84 0.92
C LEU A 62 -5.37 13.29 0.12
N THR A 63 -5.20 13.48 -1.17
CA THR A 63 -6.34 13.65 -2.07
C THR A 63 -7.02 12.30 -2.29
N LYS A 64 -8.19 12.31 -2.90
CA LYS A 64 -8.87 11.08 -3.29
C LYS A 64 -7.98 10.19 -4.17
N ASP A 65 -7.29 10.78 -5.12
CA ASP A 65 -6.35 10.06 -6.00
C ASP A 65 -5.15 9.50 -5.22
N GLY A 66 -4.64 10.25 -4.24
CA GLY A 66 -3.58 9.80 -3.35
C GLY A 66 -4.00 8.60 -2.50
N GLU A 67 -5.20 8.62 -1.94
CA GLU A 67 -5.74 7.48 -1.18
C GLU A 67 -5.93 6.25 -2.07
N GLU A 68 -6.45 6.43 -3.28
CA GLU A 68 -6.64 5.34 -4.24
C GLU A 68 -5.31 4.70 -4.63
N LEU A 69 -4.28 5.50 -4.89
CA LEU A 69 -2.94 4.99 -5.19
C LEU A 69 -2.36 4.21 -4.00
N ALA A 70 -2.48 4.73 -2.78
CA ALA A 70 -2.02 4.04 -1.58
C ALA A 70 -2.70 2.68 -1.40
N LYS A 71 -4.02 2.62 -1.59
CA LYS A 71 -4.79 1.38 -1.52
C LYS A 71 -4.31 0.36 -2.55
N LYS A 72 -4.08 0.78 -3.78
CA LYS A 72 -3.53 -0.10 -4.84
C LYS A 72 -2.19 -0.72 -4.45
N ILE A 73 -1.30 0.10 -3.92
CA ILE A 73 0.03 -0.36 -3.49
C ILE A 73 -0.09 -1.42 -2.39
N LEU A 74 -0.96 -1.17 -1.42
CA LEU A 74 -1.21 -2.10 -0.32
C LEU A 74 -1.86 -3.40 -0.78
N GLU A 75 -2.82 -3.32 -1.70
CA GLU A 75 -3.48 -4.49 -2.30
C GLU A 75 -2.49 -5.38 -3.06
N ALA A 76 -1.60 -4.77 -3.85
CA ALA A 76 -0.57 -5.50 -4.57
C ALA A 76 0.36 -6.28 -3.61
N TYR A 77 0.82 -5.62 -2.55
CA TYR A 77 1.60 -6.26 -1.51
C TYR A 77 0.88 -7.49 -0.92
N ASP A 78 -0.37 -7.31 -0.56
CA ASP A 78 -1.16 -8.34 0.13
C ASP A 78 -1.40 -9.59 -0.73
N ILE A 79 -1.76 -9.37 -1.98
CA ILE A 79 -1.97 -10.50 -2.91
C ILE A 79 -0.68 -11.30 -3.08
N VAL A 80 0.45 -10.64 -3.23
CA VAL A 80 1.75 -11.30 -3.31
C VAL A 80 2.09 -12.01 -2.00
N TYR A 81 1.88 -11.35 -0.87
CA TYR A 81 2.13 -11.94 0.45
C TYR A 81 1.29 -13.20 0.69
N VAL A 82 -0.01 -13.14 0.42
CA VAL A 82 -0.91 -14.29 0.56
C VAL A 82 -0.49 -15.43 -0.36
N PHE A 83 -0.12 -15.12 -1.59
CA PHE A 83 0.39 -16.13 -2.52
C PHE A 83 1.64 -16.82 -1.97
N LEU A 84 2.62 -16.05 -1.53
CA LEU A 84 3.88 -16.61 -1.00
C LEU A 84 3.67 -17.44 0.27
N LYS A 85 2.88 -16.93 1.19
CA LYS A 85 2.64 -17.57 2.48
C LYS A 85 1.67 -18.75 2.37
N GLU A 86 0.50 -18.55 1.80
CA GLU A 86 -0.59 -19.53 1.84
C GLU A 86 -0.54 -20.53 0.67
N VAL A 87 -0.09 -20.12 -0.51
CA VAL A 87 0.00 -21.01 -1.67
C VAL A 87 1.35 -21.72 -1.72
N LEU A 88 2.45 -20.98 -1.57
CA LEU A 88 3.80 -21.54 -1.62
C LEU A 88 4.32 -22.00 -0.25
N SER A 89 3.61 -21.73 0.82
CA SER A 89 3.99 -22.11 2.19
C SER A 89 5.33 -21.57 2.66
N LEU A 90 5.69 -20.37 2.23
CA LEU A 90 6.88 -19.69 2.73
C LEU A 90 6.70 -19.30 4.20
N GLU A 91 7.81 -19.21 4.91
CA GLU A 91 7.83 -18.66 6.26
C GLU A 91 7.34 -17.19 6.24
N GLU A 92 6.63 -16.78 7.30
CA GLU A 92 5.99 -15.46 7.37
C GLU A 92 6.94 -14.29 7.12
N GLU A 93 8.11 -14.29 7.77
CA GLU A 93 9.08 -13.19 7.62
C GLU A 93 9.67 -13.14 6.21
N LEU A 94 9.95 -14.30 5.63
CA LEU A 94 10.41 -14.37 4.24
C LEU A 94 9.34 -13.90 3.26
N ALA A 95 8.09 -14.33 3.46
CA ALA A 95 6.96 -13.92 2.63
C ALA A 95 6.76 -12.40 2.67
N LYS A 96 6.84 -11.77 3.85
CA LYS A 96 6.77 -10.30 4.00
C LYS A 96 7.89 -9.60 3.25
N LYS A 97 9.11 -10.05 3.43
CA LYS A 97 10.30 -9.47 2.80
C LYS A 97 10.23 -9.54 1.27
N GLU A 98 9.88 -10.69 0.75
CA GLU A 98 9.79 -10.89 -0.70
C GLU A 98 8.59 -10.18 -1.31
N ALA A 99 7.44 -10.16 -0.64
CA ALA A 99 6.27 -9.42 -1.09
C ALA A 99 6.56 -7.91 -1.24
N GLU A 100 7.33 -7.32 -0.34
CA GLU A 100 7.77 -5.92 -0.46
C GLU A 100 8.58 -5.66 -1.73
N LYS A 101 9.44 -6.60 -2.10
CA LYS A 101 10.24 -6.48 -3.32
C LYS A 101 9.42 -6.70 -4.58
N ILE A 102 8.57 -7.71 -4.58
CA ILE A 102 7.80 -8.14 -5.75
C ILE A 102 6.70 -7.12 -6.10
N LYS A 103 5.99 -6.58 -5.10
CA LYS A 103 4.85 -5.66 -5.33
C LYS A 103 5.18 -4.49 -6.24
N SER A 104 6.40 -3.98 -6.17
CA SER A 104 6.85 -2.82 -6.96
C SER A 104 7.37 -3.18 -8.35
N SER A 105 7.47 -4.47 -8.64
CA SER A 105 8.02 -4.98 -9.91
C SER A 105 6.99 -5.66 -10.79
N ILE A 106 5.75 -5.78 -10.33
CA ILE A 106 4.66 -6.46 -11.03
C ILE A 106 3.68 -5.43 -11.60
N GLU A 107 3.26 -5.65 -12.84
CA GLU A 107 2.24 -4.85 -13.50
C GLU A 107 0.84 -5.13 -12.91
N ASP A 108 -0.06 -4.15 -12.95
CA ASP A 108 -1.42 -4.24 -12.42
C ASP A 108 -2.19 -5.43 -13.01
N ASN A 109 -2.05 -5.68 -14.31
CA ASN A 109 -2.69 -6.82 -14.96
C ASN A 109 -2.21 -8.16 -14.40
N THR A 110 -0.92 -8.28 -14.10
CA THR A 110 -0.35 -9.48 -13.49
C THR A 110 -0.85 -9.67 -12.07
N ILE A 111 -0.92 -8.60 -11.28
CA ILE A 111 -1.51 -8.62 -9.93
C ILE A 111 -2.95 -9.10 -9.97
N ASN A 112 -3.76 -8.63 -10.93
CA ASN A 112 -5.14 -9.06 -11.08
C ASN A 112 -5.25 -10.55 -11.40
N LYS A 113 -4.42 -11.05 -12.30
CA LYS A 113 -4.37 -12.48 -12.62
C LYS A 113 -3.92 -13.32 -11.43
N LEU A 114 -2.93 -12.84 -10.69
CA LEU A 114 -2.46 -13.49 -9.46
C LEU A 114 -3.57 -13.54 -8.40
N ALA A 115 -4.30 -12.44 -8.24
CA ALA A 115 -5.44 -12.38 -7.32
C ALA A 115 -6.51 -13.42 -7.68
N LYS A 116 -6.87 -13.54 -8.95
CA LYS A 116 -7.82 -14.55 -9.43
C LYS A 116 -7.35 -15.97 -9.11
N TYR A 117 -6.08 -16.25 -9.32
CA TYR A 117 -5.49 -17.55 -9.03
C TYR A 117 -5.52 -17.87 -7.54
N VAL A 118 -5.10 -16.91 -6.69
CA VAL A 118 -5.10 -17.04 -5.24
C VAL A 118 -6.53 -17.29 -4.73
N HIS A 119 -7.51 -16.54 -5.22
CA HIS A 119 -8.92 -16.74 -4.88
C HIS A 119 -9.41 -18.14 -5.23
N LYS A 120 -9.02 -18.64 -6.39
CA LYS A 120 -9.40 -19.97 -6.84
C LYS A 120 -8.78 -21.07 -5.98
N VAL A 121 -7.50 -20.97 -5.69
CA VAL A 121 -6.74 -22.00 -4.96
C VAL A 121 -7.12 -22.06 -3.48
N LEU A 122 -7.31 -20.89 -2.85
CA LEU A 122 -7.58 -20.81 -1.42
C LEU A 122 -9.07 -20.79 -1.07
N ASN A 123 -9.96 -20.79 -2.08
CA ASN A 123 -11.40 -20.67 -1.87
C ASN A 123 -11.75 -19.50 -0.95
N LEU A 124 -11.34 -18.30 -1.36
CA LEU A 124 -11.37 -17.09 -0.52
C LEU A 124 -12.77 -16.63 -0.12
N ASN A 125 -13.83 -17.23 -0.65
CA ASN A 125 -15.17 -17.05 -0.13
C ASN A 125 -15.28 -17.54 1.33
N GLU A 126 -14.49 -18.55 1.69
CA GLU A 126 -14.37 -19.02 3.07
C GLU A 126 -13.43 -18.16 3.91
N LEU A 127 -12.55 -17.40 3.27
CA LEU A 127 -11.58 -16.54 3.92
C LEU A 127 -12.05 -15.09 4.06
N ASP A 128 -13.32 -14.82 3.82
CA ASP A 128 -13.91 -13.49 3.89
C ASP A 128 -13.19 -12.43 3.03
N CYS A 129 -12.61 -12.83 1.93
CA CYS A 129 -11.96 -11.89 1.01
C CYS A 129 -12.95 -11.44 -0.07
N ASN A 130 -13.32 -10.18 -0.03
CA ASN A 130 -14.21 -9.55 -0.99
C ASN A 130 -13.44 -8.88 -2.12
N TYR A 131 -12.47 -9.59 -2.73
CA TYR A 131 -11.81 -9.07 -3.91
C TYR A 131 -12.79 -9.01 -5.08
N ASP A 132 -13.04 -7.80 -5.57
CA ASP A 132 -13.90 -7.59 -6.73
C ASP A 132 -13.08 -7.79 -8.01
N ILE A 133 -13.21 -8.97 -8.59
CA ILE A 133 -12.52 -9.32 -9.83
C ILE A 133 -12.92 -8.38 -10.98
N ALA A 134 -14.18 -7.94 -11.02
CA ALA A 134 -14.65 -7.03 -12.08
C ALA A 134 -14.05 -5.64 -11.98
N LYS A 135 -13.83 -5.16 -10.76
CA LYS A 135 -13.23 -3.84 -10.50
C LYS A 135 -11.73 -3.91 -10.26
N GLU A 136 -11.15 -5.11 -10.29
CA GLU A 136 -9.73 -5.35 -10.01
C GLU A 136 -9.28 -4.79 -8.66
N ARG A 137 -10.19 -4.80 -7.66
CA ARG A 137 -9.95 -4.18 -6.36
C ARG A 137 -10.50 -5.01 -5.20
N CYS A 138 -9.80 -4.98 -4.08
CA CYS A 138 -10.32 -5.53 -2.83
C CYS A 138 -11.33 -4.55 -2.21
N ARG A 139 -12.56 -5.00 -1.95
CA ARG A 139 -13.63 -4.16 -1.38
C ARG A 139 -13.50 -3.99 0.12
N SER A 140 -13.31 -5.07 0.81
CA SER A 140 -13.04 -5.08 2.25
C SER A 140 -12.47 -6.45 2.59
N CYS A 141 -11.22 -6.52 2.89
CA CYS A 141 -10.65 -7.75 3.40
C CYS A 141 -10.54 -7.61 4.93
N LYS A 142 -11.13 -8.51 5.68
CA LYS A 142 -10.93 -8.57 7.14
C LYS A 142 -9.47 -8.91 7.49
N ARG A 143 -8.76 -9.49 6.54
CA ARG A 143 -7.30 -9.59 6.53
C ARG A 143 -6.70 -8.40 5.83
N SER A 144 -7.27 -7.19 6.04
CA SER A 144 -6.74 -6.03 5.35
C SER A 144 -5.26 -5.93 5.65
N LYS A 145 -4.55 -5.65 4.66
CA LYS A 145 -3.14 -5.40 4.60
C LYS A 145 -2.67 -4.39 5.62
N LEU A 146 -3.61 -3.55 6.02
CA LEU A 146 -3.44 -2.67 7.15
C LEU A 146 -3.16 -3.45 8.44
N ASP A 147 -3.84 -4.58 8.65
CA ASP A 147 -3.57 -5.45 9.80
C ASP A 147 -2.17 -6.08 9.75
N CYS A 148 -1.67 -6.39 8.55
CA CYS A 148 -0.31 -6.92 8.38
C CYS A 148 0.76 -5.84 8.49
N ILE A 149 0.43 -4.59 8.17
CA ILE A 149 1.37 -3.46 8.19
C ILE A 149 1.36 -2.73 9.52
N ILE A 150 0.20 -2.66 10.18
CA ILE A 150 0.01 -1.97 11.46
C ILE A 150 0.37 -2.88 12.65
N LYS A 151 0.28 -4.16 12.49
CA LYS A 151 0.80 -5.13 13.46
C LYS A 151 2.31 -5.29 13.31
#